data_9a98f5b79efa0e0e89ffd83d3e89f229
#
_entry.id   9a98f5b79efa0e0e89ffd83d3e89f229
#
_cell.length_a   1.000
_cell.length_b   1.000
_cell.length_c   1.000
_cell.angle_alpha   90.00
_cell.angle_beta   90.00
_cell.angle_gamma   90.00
#
_symmetry.space_group_name_H-M   'P 1'
#
loop_
_entity.id
_entity.type
_entity.pdbx_description
1 polymer ?
#
loop_
_entity_poly.entity_id
_entity_poly.type
_entity_poly.pdbx_seq_one_letter_code
_entity_poly.pdbx_strand_id
1 'polypeptide(L)'
;LVSNSVGIYPDSFWFFPLYLTICVIFVVEFWMIFYSIDQSARTMKTTAELNVATNIQKSMLPCIFPAFPEREEFDVFASMDPAKEVGGDFYDFFMVDDSHLAIVVADVSGKGVPAALFMVIGKTLIKDHTQPGRDLGEVFTQVNNLLCESNSEGLFITAFEGVLDLVTGE
;
A
#
# COMPACT_ATOMS: atom_id res chain seq x y z
N LEU A 1 -44.16 38.44 69.73
CA LEU A 1 -42.77 38.02 69.48
C LEU A 1 -42.83 37.12 68.25
N VAL A 2 -42.56 37.70 67.06
CA VAL A 2 -42.40 36.96 65.80
C VAL A 2 -40.90 36.70 65.64
N SER A 3 -40.51 35.47 65.78
CA SER A 3 -39.16 35.03 65.51
C SER A 3 -38.99 34.95 64.02
N ASN A 4 -38.28 35.92 63.41
CA ASN A 4 -37.74 35.84 62.04
C ASN A 4 -36.60 34.88 62.06
N SER A 5 -36.82 33.61 61.73
CA SER A 5 -35.75 32.68 61.35
C SER A 5 -35.35 33.02 59.93
N VAL A 6 -34.40 33.94 59.79
CA VAL A 6 -33.65 34.11 58.55
C VAL A 6 -32.82 32.83 58.31
N GLY A 7 -33.27 32.03 57.36
CA GLY A 7 -32.49 30.85 56.95
C GLY A 7 -31.18 31.33 56.35
N ILE A 8 -30.12 31.12 57.11
CA ILE A 8 -28.75 31.34 56.63
C ILE A 8 -28.43 30.17 55.70
N TYR A 9 -28.70 30.33 54.39
CA TYR A 9 -28.11 29.46 53.43
C TYR A 9 -26.65 29.88 53.34
N PRO A 10 -25.69 28.98 53.60
CA PRO A 10 -24.27 29.34 53.49
C PRO A 10 -24.03 29.79 52.05
N ASP A 11 -23.32 30.90 51.86
CA ASP A 11 -22.95 31.46 50.54
C ASP A 11 -22.30 30.44 49.62
N SER A 12 -21.68 29.40 50.18
CA SER A 12 -21.14 28.27 49.48
C SER A 12 -22.12 27.46 48.63
N PHE A 13 -23.44 27.50 48.94
CA PHE A 13 -24.45 26.76 48.20
C PHE A 13 -24.61 27.26 46.76
N TRP A 14 -24.38 28.54 46.51
CA TRP A 14 -24.48 29.16 45.20
C TRP A 14 -23.28 28.80 44.27
N PHE A 15 -22.15 28.41 44.83
CA PHE A 15 -20.95 28.00 44.08
C PHE A 15 -20.95 26.52 43.70
N PHE A 16 -21.81 25.71 44.31
CA PHE A 16 -21.88 24.27 44.05
C PHE A 16 -22.17 23.92 42.58
N PRO A 17 -23.17 24.52 41.88
CA PRO A 17 -23.41 24.24 40.46
C PRO A 17 -22.23 24.71 39.58
N LEU A 18 -21.60 25.82 39.93
CA LEU A 18 -20.43 26.29 39.19
C LEU A 18 -19.24 25.31 39.31
N TYR A 19 -18.99 24.79 40.52
CA TYR A 19 -17.96 23.81 40.75
C TYR A 19 -18.26 22.50 40.01
N LEU A 20 -19.50 22.05 40.02
CA LEU A 20 -19.93 20.86 39.31
C LEU A 20 -19.72 21.01 37.77
N THR A 21 -20.08 22.15 37.21
CA THR A 21 -19.86 22.41 35.75
C THR A 21 -18.39 22.41 35.38
N ILE A 22 -17.56 23.01 36.20
CA ILE A 22 -16.09 23.00 36.00
C ILE A 22 -15.55 21.56 36.03
N CYS A 23 -15.98 20.76 37.04
CA CYS A 23 -15.56 19.35 37.10
C CYS A 23 -15.99 18.55 35.87
N VAL A 24 -17.24 18.76 35.40
CA VAL A 24 -17.73 18.09 34.16
C VAL A 24 -16.90 18.50 32.94
N ILE A 25 -16.58 19.80 32.82
CA ILE A 25 -15.75 20.30 31.74
C ILE A 25 -14.38 19.60 31.76
N PHE A 26 -13.68 19.55 32.89
CA PHE A 26 -12.40 18.87 33.01
C PHE A 26 -12.48 17.38 32.69
N VAL A 27 -13.53 16.68 33.10
CA VAL A 27 -13.73 15.27 32.77
C VAL A 27 -13.91 15.08 31.25
N VAL A 28 -14.72 15.95 30.61
CA VAL A 28 -14.94 15.89 29.16
C VAL A 28 -13.65 16.20 28.38
N GLU A 29 -12.92 17.24 28.79
CA GLU A 29 -11.64 17.58 28.17
C GLU A 29 -10.61 16.45 28.32
N PHE A 30 -10.49 15.90 29.53
CA PHE A 30 -9.61 14.77 29.80
C PHE A 30 -9.97 13.55 28.93
N TRP A 31 -11.27 13.26 28.81
CA TRP A 31 -11.75 12.16 27.96
C TRP A 31 -11.48 12.41 26.48
N MET A 32 -11.68 13.65 25.99
CA MET A 32 -11.36 14.02 24.60
C MET A 32 -9.86 13.90 24.30
N ILE A 33 -9.01 14.34 25.23
CA ILE A 33 -7.55 14.23 25.09
C ILE A 33 -7.16 12.76 25.02
N PHE A 34 -7.66 11.94 25.94
CA PHE A 34 -7.37 10.51 25.98
C PHE A 34 -7.83 9.81 24.69
N TYR A 35 -9.05 10.12 24.22
CA TYR A 35 -9.56 9.59 22.96
C TYR A 35 -8.70 10.00 21.74
N SER A 36 -8.27 11.26 21.71
CA SER A 36 -7.38 11.77 20.65
C SER A 36 -6.02 11.05 20.62
N ILE A 37 -5.46 10.79 21.81
CA ILE A 37 -4.18 10.06 21.94
C ILE A 37 -4.34 8.62 21.44
N ASP A 38 -5.43 7.92 21.84
CA ASP A 38 -5.68 6.54 21.40
C ASP A 38 -5.87 6.46 19.87
N GLN A 39 -6.64 7.38 19.29
CA GLN A 39 -6.80 7.48 17.83
C GLN A 39 -5.49 7.74 17.11
N SER A 40 -4.68 8.66 17.63
CA SER A 40 -3.37 8.97 17.06
C SER A 40 -2.43 7.76 17.10
N ALA A 41 -2.41 7.02 18.21
CA ALA A 41 -1.61 5.82 18.36
C ALA A 41 -2.02 4.71 17.37
N ARG A 42 -3.33 4.51 17.17
CA ARG A 42 -3.85 3.54 16.18
C ARG A 42 -3.47 3.93 14.76
N THR A 43 -3.64 5.19 14.40
CA THR A 43 -3.26 5.70 13.07
C THR A 43 -1.78 5.53 12.81
N MET A 44 -0.93 5.88 13.79
CA MET A 44 0.54 5.71 13.69
C MET A 44 0.93 4.25 13.47
N LYS A 45 0.30 3.31 14.18
CA LYS A 45 0.56 1.88 14.01
C LYS A 45 0.19 1.41 12.60
N THR A 46 -1.00 1.75 12.12
CA THR A 46 -1.46 1.38 10.77
C THR A 46 -0.55 1.97 9.69
N THR A 47 -0.14 3.24 9.84
CA THR A 47 0.80 3.87 8.90
C THR A 47 2.16 3.19 8.91
N ALA A 48 2.66 2.78 10.07
CA ALA A 48 3.92 2.05 10.16
C ALA A 48 3.85 0.68 9.45
N GLU A 49 2.76 -0.07 9.63
CA GLU A 49 2.54 -1.34 8.94
C GLU A 49 2.45 -1.16 7.41
N LEU A 50 1.76 -0.12 6.94
CA LEU A 50 1.69 0.22 5.52
C LEU A 50 3.07 0.62 4.95
N ASN A 51 3.87 1.36 5.70
CA ASN A 51 5.22 1.71 5.27
C ASN A 51 6.13 0.48 5.10
N VAL A 52 5.98 -0.53 5.96
CA VAL A 52 6.69 -1.81 5.79
C VAL A 52 6.23 -2.51 4.50
N ALA A 53 4.93 -2.59 4.25
CA ALA A 53 4.40 -3.17 3.00
C ALA A 53 4.91 -2.43 1.76
N THR A 54 4.95 -1.10 1.80
CA THR A 54 5.51 -0.26 0.73
C THR A 54 6.98 -0.58 0.45
N ASN A 55 7.79 -0.71 1.50
CA ASN A 55 9.21 -1.01 1.34
C ASN A 55 9.42 -2.42 0.76
N ILE A 56 8.62 -3.39 1.20
CA ILE A 56 8.66 -4.75 0.64
C ILE A 56 8.30 -4.71 -0.84
N GLN A 57 7.20 -4.05 -1.22
CA GLN A 57 6.77 -3.93 -2.61
C GLN A 57 7.84 -3.26 -3.48
N LYS A 58 8.41 -2.13 -3.03
CA LYS A 58 9.49 -1.45 -3.74
C LYS A 58 10.71 -2.34 -3.96
N SER A 59 11.05 -3.17 -2.99
CA SER A 59 12.18 -4.11 -3.10
C SER A 59 11.95 -5.26 -4.09
N MET A 60 10.68 -5.50 -4.48
CA MET A 60 10.33 -6.50 -5.49
C MET A 60 10.49 -6.00 -6.93
N LEU A 61 10.57 -4.69 -7.12
CA LEU A 61 10.84 -4.09 -8.43
C LEU A 61 12.35 -3.93 -8.63
N PRO A 62 12.85 -4.06 -9.86
CA PRO A 62 14.23 -3.74 -10.16
C PRO A 62 14.54 -2.28 -9.85
N CYS A 63 15.40 -2.01 -8.87
CA CYS A 63 15.70 -0.65 -8.38
C CYS A 63 17.21 -0.31 -8.35
N ILE A 64 18.05 -1.26 -8.76
CA ILE A 64 19.51 -1.07 -8.86
C ILE A 64 19.88 -0.88 -10.33
N PHE A 65 20.52 0.25 -10.63
CA PHE A 65 20.92 0.61 -12.00
C PHE A 65 22.40 1.00 -12.03
N PRO A 66 23.14 0.64 -13.11
CA PRO A 66 22.68 -0.14 -14.26
C PRO A 66 22.26 -1.56 -13.86
N ALA A 67 21.18 -2.07 -14.47
CA ALA A 67 20.60 -3.35 -14.09
C ALA A 67 21.44 -4.55 -14.55
N PHE A 68 22.16 -4.38 -15.67
CA PHE A 68 23.03 -5.39 -16.29
C PHE A 68 24.39 -4.77 -16.59
N PRO A 69 25.24 -4.52 -15.56
CA PRO A 69 26.48 -3.76 -15.72
C PRO A 69 27.52 -4.48 -16.61
N GLU A 70 27.38 -5.78 -16.85
CA GLU A 70 28.21 -6.57 -17.73
C GLU A 70 27.79 -6.60 -19.21
N ARG A 71 26.64 -5.95 -19.53
CA ARG A 71 26.10 -5.86 -20.89
C ARG A 71 26.40 -4.48 -21.48
N GLU A 72 26.98 -4.48 -22.70
CA GLU A 72 27.29 -3.24 -23.42
C GLU A 72 26.33 -2.98 -24.59
N GLU A 73 25.57 -4.01 -25.02
CA GLU A 73 24.68 -3.96 -26.16
C GLU A 73 23.35 -3.25 -25.89
N PHE A 74 22.97 -3.07 -24.62
CA PHE A 74 21.77 -2.32 -24.23
C PHE A 74 21.95 -1.66 -22.86
N ASP A 75 21.13 -0.65 -22.61
CA ASP A 75 20.94 -0.05 -21.30
C ASP A 75 19.43 0.04 -21.00
N VAL A 76 19.04 -0.25 -19.78
CA VAL A 76 17.65 -0.18 -19.33
C VAL A 76 17.55 0.59 -18.05
N PHE A 77 16.60 1.52 -18.02
CA PHE A 77 16.25 2.29 -16.85
C PHE A 77 14.73 2.31 -16.67
N ALA A 78 14.26 2.16 -15.46
CA ALA A 78 12.87 2.30 -15.10
C ALA A 78 12.72 2.96 -13.73
N SER A 79 11.63 3.69 -13.55
CA SER A 79 11.23 4.27 -12.27
C SER A 79 9.73 4.24 -12.14
N MET A 80 9.23 4.19 -10.92
CA MET A 80 7.82 4.22 -10.62
C MET A 80 7.57 5.00 -9.31
N ASP A 81 6.64 5.94 -9.40
CA ASP A 81 6.13 6.68 -8.24
C ASP A 81 4.69 6.28 -7.98
N PRO A 82 4.40 5.43 -6.99
CA PRO A 82 3.04 5.00 -6.71
C PRO A 82 2.20 6.17 -6.19
N ALA A 83 0.93 6.25 -6.63
CA ALA A 83 -0.02 7.30 -6.23
C ALA A 83 -0.48 7.20 -4.77
N LYS A 84 -0.24 6.07 -4.11
CA LYS A 84 -0.48 5.81 -2.68
C LYS A 84 0.75 5.14 -2.07
N GLU A 85 0.63 4.79 -0.78
CA GLU A 85 1.70 4.06 -0.07
C GLU A 85 2.09 2.77 -0.77
N VAL A 86 1.10 2.03 -1.32
CA VAL A 86 1.29 0.84 -2.16
C VAL A 86 0.44 0.94 -3.43
N GLY A 87 0.94 0.44 -4.56
CA GLY A 87 0.31 0.50 -5.87
C GLY A 87 0.12 -0.86 -6.52
N GLY A 88 -0.72 -0.88 -7.58
CA GLY A 88 -0.90 -2.03 -8.45
C GLY A 88 0.06 -2.06 -9.63
N ASP A 89 0.57 -0.88 -10.01
CA ASP A 89 1.50 -0.75 -11.13
C ASP A 89 2.81 -1.48 -10.86
N PHE A 90 3.39 -2.04 -11.91
CA PHE A 90 4.74 -2.62 -11.84
C PHE A 90 5.43 -2.64 -13.20
N TYR A 91 6.74 -2.72 -13.14
CA TYR A 91 7.58 -3.07 -14.26
C TYR A 91 8.52 -4.21 -13.84
N ASP A 92 8.99 -4.96 -14.81
CA ASP A 92 10.08 -5.92 -14.65
C ASP A 92 10.92 -6.00 -15.92
N PHE A 93 12.16 -6.38 -15.77
CA PHE A 93 13.02 -6.75 -16.89
C PHE A 93 13.99 -7.82 -16.39
N PHE A 94 14.15 -8.84 -17.20
CA PHE A 94 15.00 -9.99 -16.87
C PHE A 94 15.47 -10.70 -18.14
N MET A 95 16.61 -11.34 -18.03
CA MET A 95 17.09 -12.21 -19.09
C MET A 95 16.26 -13.50 -19.10
N VAL A 96 15.67 -13.81 -20.25
CA VAL A 96 14.99 -15.09 -20.49
C VAL A 96 16.03 -16.19 -20.75
N ASP A 97 17.06 -15.83 -21.50
CA ASP A 97 18.28 -16.59 -21.73
C ASP A 97 19.45 -15.62 -22.03
N ASP A 98 20.59 -16.12 -22.50
CA ASP A 98 21.82 -15.32 -22.75
C ASP A 98 21.62 -14.24 -23.83
N SER A 99 20.61 -14.36 -24.70
CA SER A 99 20.36 -13.48 -25.85
C SER A 99 19.00 -12.82 -25.88
N HIS A 100 18.11 -13.12 -24.94
CA HIS A 100 16.77 -12.57 -24.92
C HIS A 100 16.46 -11.81 -23.63
N LEU A 101 16.10 -10.55 -23.75
CA LEU A 101 15.68 -9.68 -22.65
C LEU A 101 14.15 -9.51 -22.66
N ALA A 102 13.49 -9.94 -21.61
CA ALA A 102 12.07 -9.63 -21.38
C ALA A 102 11.93 -8.28 -20.69
N ILE A 103 10.92 -7.51 -21.12
CA ILE A 103 10.51 -6.24 -20.55
C ILE A 103 9.00 -6.31 -20.30
N VAL A 104 8.58 -6.02 -19.08
CA VAL A 104 7.18 -6.06 -18.66
C VAL A 104 6.79 -4.71 -18.05
N VAL A 105 5.62 -4.19 -18.45
CA VAL A 105 4.96 -3.03 -17.82
C VAL A 105 3.50 -3.39 -17.61
N ALA A 106 3.00 -3.22 -16.41
CA ALA A 106 1.65 -3.64 -16.09
C ALA A 106 0.99 -2.78 -14.99
N ASP A 107 -0.34 -2.78 -15.01
CA ASP A 107 -1.20 -2.09 -14.04
C ASP A 107 -2.29 -3.05 -13.55
N VAL A 108 -2.45 -3.14 -12.24
CA VAL A 108 -3.49 -3.92 -11.56
C VAL A 108 -4.68 -3.03 -11.24
N SER A 109 -5.86 -3.49 -11.57
CA SER A 109 -7.10 -2.81 -11.20
C SER A 109 -7.23 -2.63 -9.69
N GLY A 110 -7.80 -1.50 -9.28
CA GLY A 110 -7.96 -1.18 -7.86
C GLY A 110 -6.79 -0.40 -7.27
N LYS A 111 -6.68 -0.37 -5.94
CA LYS A 111 -5.68 0.44 -5.22
C LYS A 111 -5.38 -0.15 -3.84
N GLY A 112 -4.20 0.19 -3.31
CA GLY A 112 -3.79 -0.20 -1.97
C GLY A 112 -3.37 -1.66 -1.86
N VAL A 113 -3.45 -2.22 -0.67
CA VAL A 113 -2.88 -3.54 -0.33
C VAL A 113 -3.40 -4.69 -1.21
N PRO A 114 -4.70 -4.81 -1.53
CA PRO A 114 -5.17 -5.88 -2.41
C PRO A 114 -4.53 -5.84 -3.80
N ALA A 115 -4.49 -4.66 -4.43
CA ALA A 115 -3.86 -4.49 -5.73
C ALA A 115 -2.35 -4.77 -5.67
N ALA A 116 -1.67 -4.35 -4.61
CA ALA A 116 -0.25 -4.60 -4.40
C ALA A 116 0.06 -6.10 -4.24
N LEU A 117 -0.76 -6.86 -3.52
CA LEU A 117 -0.60 -8.31 -3.39
C LEU A 117 -0.86 -9.03 -4.72
N PHE A 118 -1.89 -8.62 -5.45
CA PHE A 118 -2.21 -9.19 -6.76
C PHE A 118 -1.11 -8.89 -7.78
N MET A 119 -0.50 -7.71 -7.70
CA MET A 119 0.68 -7.32 -8.48
C MET A 119 1.85 -8.30 -8.28
N VAL A 120 2.18 -8.63 -7.03
CA VAL A 120 3.29 -9.56 -6.71
C VAL A 120 3.05 -10.92 -7.34
N ILE A 121 1.82 -11.44 -7.26
CA ILE A 121 1.44 -12.70 -7.87
C ILE A 121 1.57 -12.62 -9.39
N GLY A 122 0.97 -11.61 -10.01
CA GLY A 122 1.01 -11.41 -11.47
C GLY A 122 2.43 -11.28 -12.00
N LYS A 123 3.25 -10.42 -11.38
CA LYS A 123 4.66 -10.25 -11.72
C LYS A 123 5.43 -11.57 -11.67
N THR A 124 5.23 -12.33 -10.59
CA THR A 124 5.93 -13.60 -10.39
C THR A 124 5.53 -14.63 -11.43
N LEU A 125 4.22 -14.76 -11.70
CA LEU A 125 3.70 -15.71 -12.69
C LEU A 125 4.15 -15.36 -14.11
N ILE A 126 4.11 -14.09 -14.51
CA ILE A 126 4.60 -13.66 -15.82
C ILE A 126 6.07 -14.06 -15.96
N LYS A 127 6.91 -13.68 -15.03
CA LYS A 127 8.35 -13.99 -15.06
C LYS A 127 8.63 -15.50 -15.09
N ASP A 128 7.90 -16.30 -14.30
CA ASP A 128 8.12 -17.75 -14.22
C ASP A 128 7.70 -18.46 -15.50
N HIS A 129 6.65 -17.98 -16.17
CA HIS A 129 6.13 -18.59 -17.39
C HIS A 129 6.80 -18.10 -18.67
N THR A 130 7.48 -16.97 -18.64
CA THR A 130 8.28 -16.45 -19.77
C THR A 130 9.59 -17.20 -19.87
N GLN A 131 9.54 -18.29 -20.63
CA GLN A 131 10.67 -19.19 -20.82
C GLN A 131 11.19 -19.16 -22.26
N PRO A 132 12.44 -19.55 -22.54
CA PRO A 132 13.01 -19.54 -23.89
C PRO A 132 12.13 -20.27 -24.92
N GLY A 133 11.82 -19.59 -26.02
CA GLY A 133 11.06 -20.15 -27.14
C GLY A 133 9.55 -20.30 -26.88
N ARG A 134 9.02 -19.80 -25.77
CA ARG A 134 7.57 -19.80 -25.53
C ARG A 134 6.89 -18.64 -26.25
N ASP A 135 5.71 -18.90 -26.76
CA ASP A 135 4.82 -17.88 -27.30
C ASP A 135 4.20 -17.05 -26.18
N LEU A 136 4.28 -15.72 -26.27
CA LEU A 136 3.76 -14.82 -25.22
C LEU A 136 2.25 -14.92 -25.06
N GLY A 137 1.49 -15.24 -26.13
CA GLY A 137 0.05 -15.49 -26.04
C GLY A 137 -0.27 -16.72 -25.18
N GLU A 138 0.55 -17.79 -25.28
CA GLU A 138 0.43 -18.94 -24.41
C GLU A 138 0.81 -18.63 -22.96
N VAL A 139 1.87 -17.81 -22.75
CA VAL A 139 2.28 -17.33 -21.44
C VAL A 139 1.13 -16.60 -20.76
N PHE A 140 0.56 -15.58 -21.42
CA PHE A 140 -0.56 -14.81 -20.86
C PHE A 140 -1.81 -15.64 -20.64
N THR A 141 -2.08 -16.61 -21.52
CA THR A 141 -3.21 -17.53 -21.32
C THR A 141 -3.07 -18.35 -20.05
N GLN A 142 -1.87 -18.90 -19.80
CA GLN A 142 -1.60 -19.68 -18.59
C GLN A 142 -1.63 -18.82 -17.34
N VAL A 143 -0.99 -17.67 -17.36
CA VAL A 143 -0.98 -16.70 -16.25
C VAL A 143 -2.40 -16.26 -15.91
N ASN A 144 -3.22 -15.95 -16.94
CA ASN A 144 -4.62 -15.58 -16.73
C ASN A 144 -5.42 -16.70 -16.05
N ASN A 145 -5.26 -17.94 -16.49
CA ASN A 145 -5.96 -19.08 -15.88
C ASN A 145 -5.59 -19.24 -14.40
N LEU A 146 -4.29 -19.16 -14.07
CA LEU A 146 -3.82 -19.24 -12.69
C LEU A 146 -4.33 -18.08 -11.82
N LEU A 147 -4.32 -16.85 -12.34
CA LEU A 147 -4.84 -15.69 -11.63
C LEU A 147 -6.35 -15.82 -11.38
N CYS A 148 -7.11 -16.39 -12.31
CA CYS A 148 -8.56 -16.57 -12.17
C CYS A 148 -8.95 -17.60 -11.10
N GLU A 149 -8.13 -18.63 -10.83
CA GLU A 149 -8.42 -19.69 -9.87
C GLU A 149 -8.72 -19.20 -8.45
N SER A 150 -8.08 -18.09 -8.03
CA SER A 150 -8.16 -17.58 -6.65
C SER A 150 -8.53 -16.10 -6.59
N ASN A 151 -9.24 -15.58 -7.59
CA ASN A 151 -9.57 -14.16 -7.75
C ASN A 151 -11.00 -13.83 -7.35
N SER A 152 -11.35 -14.02 -6.08
CA SER A 152 -12.68 -13.69 -5.54
C SER A 152 -13.01 -12.19 -5.58
N GLU A 153 -12.01 -11.33 -5.56
CA GLU A 153 -12.16 -9.87 -5.61
C GLU A 153 -12.39 -9.33 -7.03
N GLY A 154 -12.24 -10.17 -8.06
CA GLY A 154 -12.41 -9.78 -9.45
C GLY A 154 -11.37 -8.76 -9.94
N LEU A 155 -10.16 -8.78 -9.38
CA LEU A 155 -9.05 -7.94 -9.84
C LEU A 155 -8.56 -8.42 -11.21
N PHE A 156 -8.03 -7.50 -12.01
CA PHE A 156 -7.40 -7.83 -13.28
C PHE A 156 -6.10 -7.03 -13.47
N ILE A 157 -5.27 -7.52 -14.37
CA ILE A 157 -4.01 -6.88 -14.74
C ILE A 157 -4.06 -6.55 -16.22
N THR A 158 -3.75 -5.30 -16.57
CA THR A 158 -3.39 -4.92 -17.94
C THR A 158 -1.88 -4.96 -18.03
N ALA A 159 -1.33 -5.71 -18.99
CA ALA A 159 0.11 -5.88 -19.11
C ALA A 159 0.56 -5.78 -20.57
N PHE A 160 1.74 -5.23 -20.73
CA PHE A 160 2.55 -5.34 -21.94
C PHE A 160 3.80 -6.14 -21.60
N GLU A 161 4.15 -7.08 -22.44
CA GLU A 161 5.41 -7.80 -22.39
C GLU A 161 6.02 -7.87 -23.77
N GLY A 162 7.32 -7.64 -23.87
CA GLY A 162 8.12 -7.83 -25.06
C GLY A 162 9.38 -8.61 -24.73
N VAL A 163 9.78 -9.49 -25.62
CA VAL A 163 11.07 -10.19 -25.55
C VAL A 163 11.94 -9.71 -26.69
N LEU A 164 13.01 -9.02 -26.36
CA LEU A 164 13.98 -8.48 -27.30
C LEU A 164 15.07 -9.51 -27.54
N ASP A 165 15.28 -9.92 -28.79
CA ASP A 165 16.46 -10.65 -29.23
C ASP A 165 17.64 -9.66 -29.35
N LEU A 166 18.63 -9.81 -28.49
CA LEU A 166 19.78 -8.91 -28.40
C LEU A 166 20.79 -9.11 -29.57
N VAL A 167 20.66 -10.20 -30.34
CA VAL A 167 21.51 -10.48 -31.52
C VAL A 167 20.95 -9.80 -32.77
N THR A 168 19.63 -9.89 -32.96
CA THR A 168 18.95 -9.33 -34.14
C THR A 168 18.41 -7.93 -33.95
N GLY A 169 18.12 -7.56 -32.68
CA GLY A 169 17.47 -6.30 -32.34
C GLY A 169 15.95 -6.30 -32.56
N GLU A 170 15.33 -7.48 -32.73
CA GLU A 170 13.88 -7.66 -32.93
C GLU A 170 13.15 -8.05 -31.64
#